data_4ce1c563ba2cf8a09e93b6c2793585f6
#
_entry.id   4ce1c563ba2cf8a09e93b6c2793585f6
#
_cell.length_a   1.000
_cell.length_b   1.000
_cell.length_c   1.000
_cell.angle_alpha   90.00
_cell.angle_beta   90.00
_cell.angle_gamma   90.00
#
_symmetry.space_group_name_H-M   'P 1'
#
loop_
_entity.id
_entity.type
_entity.pdbx_description
1 polymer ?
#
loop_
_entity_poly.entity_id
_entity_poly.type
_entity_poly.pdbx_seq_one_letter_code
_entity_poly.pdbx_strand_id
1 'polypeptide(L)'
;QAGNFVSPDDATFKAAAAGADWSKTFYQVLTDEPGKDAWPITGATFVLLQKTQDKPAQGAAVMKFFDWAFTNGDKAAAELDYVSLPDALKAQIRKQWAEVKDASGKTVAFK
;
A
#
# COMPACT_ATOMS: atom_id res chain seq x y z
N GLN A 1 -0.21 -22.08 -1.89
CA GLN A 1 -0.16 -23.09 -0.79
C GLN A 1 -1.44 -23.92 -0.69
N ALA A 2 -2.60 -23.35 -0.97
CA ALA A 2 -3.88 -24.07 -0.84
C ALA A 2 -4.16 -25.12 -1.92
N GLY A 3 -3.31 -25.25 -2.93
CA GLY A 3 -3.43 -26.24 -4.01
C GLY A 3 -4.52 -25.94 -5.06
N ASN A 4 -5.14 -24.74 -5.00
CA ASN A 4 -6.12 -24.32 -5.99
C ASN A 4 -5.45 -23.68 -7.22
N PHE A 5 -6.08 -23.85 -8.38
CA PHE A 5 -5.69 -23.12 -9.59
C PHE A 5 -6.47 -21.80 -9.64
N VAL A 6 -5.75 -20.71 -9.83
CA VAL A 6 -6.29 -19.34 -9.95
C VAL A 6 -5.71 -18.66 -11.18
N SER A 7 -6.42 -17.68 -11.72
CA SER A 7 -5.94 -16.84 -12.83
C SER A 7 -5.34 -15.54 -12.30
N PRO A 8 -4.36 -14.94 -12.99
CA PRO A 8 -3.80 -13.65 -12.60
C PRO A 8 -4.77 -12.52 -12.96
N ASP A 9 -5.60 -12.14 -12.00
CA ASP A 9 -6.57 -11.06 -12.15
C ASP A 9 -6.58 -10.15 -10.91
N ASP A 10 -7.32 -9.04 -10.98
CA ASP A 10 -7.42 -8.05 -9.90
C ASP A 10 -7.82 -8.70 -8.55
N ALA A 11 -8.77 -9.62 -8.57
CA ALA A 11 -9.26 -10.26 -7.35
C ALA A 11 -8.21 -11.16 -6.71
N THR A 12 -7.46 -11.95 -7.49
CA THR A 12 -6.46 -12.89 -6.99
C THR A 12 -5.17 -12.20 -6.53
N PHE A 13 -4.80 -11.07 -7.12
CA PHE A 13 -3.73 -10.20 -6.61
C PHE A 13 -4.13 -9.54 -5.29
N LYS A 14 -5.35 -8.99 -5.19
CA LYS A 14 -5.87 -8.41 -3.95
C LYS A 14 -5.98 -9.46 -2.84
N ALA A 15 -6.36 -10.70 -3.18
CA ALA A 15 -6.41 -11.81 -2.23
C ALA A 15 -5.01 -12.13 -1.66
N ALA A 16 -3.95 -12.08 -2.46
CA ALA A 16 -2.58 -12.24 -1.97
C ALA A 16 -2.21 -11.13 -0.99
N ALA A 17 -2.49 -9.87 -1.32
CA ALA A 17 -2.22 -8.74 -0.43
C ALA A 17 -3.04 -8.80 0.87
N ALA A 18 -4.30 -9.23 0.80
CA ALA A 18 -5.16 -9.38 1.97
C ALA A 18 -4.74 -10.53 2.91
N GLY A 19 -4.04 -11.54 2.38
CA GLY A 19 -3.52 -12.67 3.14
C GLY A 19 -2.29 -12.38 3.99
N ALA A 20 -1.58 -11.30 3.70
CA ALA A 20 -0.36 -10.91 4.40
C ALA A 20 -0.63 -10.19 5.74
N ASP A 21 0.27 -10.36 6.71
CA ASP A 21 0.19 -9.68 8.01
C ASP A 21 0.83 -8.28 7.96
N TRP A 22 0.01 -7.27 7.77
CA TRP A 22 0.41 -5.86 7.74
C TRP A 22 0.47 -5.19 9.13
N SER A 23 0.25 -5.93 10.21
CA SER A 23 0.13 -5.36 11.56
C SER A 23 1.46 -4.86 12.12
N LYS A 24 2.57 -5.46 11.71
CA LYS A 24 3.91 -5.18 12.25
C LYS A 24 4.78 -4.35 11.30
N THR A 25 4.65 -4.57 10.01
CA THR A 25 5.45 -3.90 8.98
C THR A 25 4.71 -3.83 7.65
N PHE A 26 4.96 -2.79 6.87
CA PHE A 26 4.50 -2.68 5.48
C PHE A 26 5.47 -3.32 4.48
N TYR A 27 6.62 -3.84 4.93
CA TYR A 27 7.46 -4.69 4.11
C TYR A 27 6.92 -6.12 4.14
N GLN A 28 6.36 -6.56 3.02
CA GLN A 28 5.81 -7.91 2.86
C GLN A 28 6.23 -8.50 1.51
N VAL A 29 6.56 -9.78 1.53
CA VAL A 29 6.80 -10.58 0.34
C VAL A 29 5.52 -11.38 0.09
N LEU A 30 4.80 -11.04 -0.98
CA LEU A 30 3.46 -11.57 -1.26
C LEU A 30 3.46 -12.83 -2.12
N THR A 31 4.59 -13.54 -2.19
CA THR A 31 4.67 -14.81 -2.91
C THR A 31 4.15 -15.95 -2.06
N ASP A 32 3.39 -16.85 -2.69
CA ASP A 32 2.88 -18.09 -2.08
C ASP A 32 2.09 -17.87 -0.78
N GLU A 33 1.24 -16.83 -0.75
CA GLU A 33 0.33 -16.58 0.37
C GLU A 33 -0.69 -17.71 0.55
N PRO A 34 -1.12 -18.00 1.80
CA PRO A 34 -1.92 -19.19 2.13
C PRO A 34 -3.37 -19.16 1.64
N GLY A 35 -3.87 -18.02 1.18
CA GLY A 35 -5.24 -17.87 0.69
C GLY A 35 -5.55 -18.75 -0.52
N LYS A 36 -6.71 -19.39 -0.54
CA LYS A 36 -7.13 -20.28 -1.63
C LYS A 36 -7.23 -19.57 -2.99
N ASP A 37 -7.51 -18.28 -2.97
CA ASP A 37 -7.70 -17.44 -4.16
C ASP A 37 -6.48 -16.53 -4.41
N ALA A 38 -5.42 -16.62 -3.60
CA ALA A 38 -4.23 -15.80 -3.72
C ALA A 38 -3.38 -16.18 -4.94
N TRP A 39 -3.07 -15.21 -5.81
CA TRP A 39 -2.11 -15.42 -6.89
C TRP A 39 -0.69 -15.60 -6.30
N PRO A 40 0.00 -16.71 -6.59
CA PRO A 40 1.25 -17.06 -5.89
C PRO A 40 2.46 -16.21 -6.31
N ILE A 41 2.39 -15.53 -7.44
CA ILE A 41 3.50 -14.71 -7.99
C ILE A 41 3.09 -13.24 -7.94
N THR A 42 2.98 -12.70 -6.72
CA THR A 42 2.59 -11.31 -6.47
C THR A 42 3.76 -10.52 -5.91
N GLY A 43 4.02 -9.33 -6.45
CA GLY A 43 4.96 -8.36 -5.93
C GLY A 43 4.26 -7.06 -5.56
N ALA A 44 4.74 -6.37 -4.54
CA ALA A 44 4.28 -5.03 -4.19
C ALA A 44 5.30 -3.96 -4.59
N THR A 45 4.83 -2.82 -5.06
CA THR A 45 5.65 -1.62 -5.24
C THR A 45 5.65 -0.83 -3.95
N PHE A 46 6.83 -0.51 -3.43
CA PHE A 46 7.01 0.23 -2.19
C PHE A 46 7.44 1.66 -2.46
N VAL A 47 6.84 2.59 -1.74
CA VAL A 47 7.28 3.98 -1.66
C VAL A 47 7.87 4.23 -0.29
N LEU A 48 9.10 4.71 -0.26
CA LEU A 48 9.79 5.02 0.99
C LEU A 48 9.58 6.48 1.36
N LEU A 49 9.14 6.71 2.59
CA LEU A 49 8.96 8.03 3.16
C LEU A 49 9.70 8.10 4.49
N GLN A 50 10.54 9.12 4.67
CA GLN A 50 11.25 9.31 5.94
C GLN A 50 10.27 9.70 7.05
N LYS A 51 10.39 9.06 8.22
CA LYS A 51 9.55 9.40 9.39
C LYS A 51 9.82 10.81 9.91
N THR A 52 11.07 11.25 9.86
CA THR A 52 11.44 12.63 10.20
C THR A 52 11.76 13.38 8.92
N GLN A 53 11.00 14.42 8.65
CA GLN A 53 11.09 15.20 7.42
C GLN A 53 11.95 16.45 7.62
N ASP A 54 13.06 16.54 6.89
CA ASP A 54 13.87 17.75 6.83
C ASP A 54 13.15 18.89 6.08
N LYS A 55 12.30 18.50 5.13
CA LYS A 55 11.49 19.42 4.31
C LYS A 55 10.00 19.06 4.46
N PRO A 56 9.36 19.46 5.56
CA PRO A 56 8.01 19.02 5.88
C PRO A 56 6.95 19.41 4.85
N ALA A 57 7.12 20.54 4.16
CA ALA A 57 6.23 20.94 3.06
C ALA A 57 6.28 19.97 1.87
N GLN A 58 7.47 19.46 1.53
CA GLN A 58 7.60 18.44 0.48
C GLN A 58 7.03 17.09 0.94
N GLY A 59 7.29 16.68 2.17
CA GLY A 59 6.69 15.48 2.74
C GLY A 59 5.17 15.51 2.74
N ALA A 60 4.59 16.67 3.10
CA ALA A 60 3.14 16.89 3.02
C ALA A 60 2.61 16.77 1.59
N ALA A 61 3.31 17.36 0.61
CA ALA A 61 2.92 17.29 -0.80
C ALA A 61 2.96 15.84 -1.33
N VAL A 62 3.97 15.06 -0.96
CA VAL A 62 4.08 13.64 -1.32
C VAL A 62 2.93 12.84 -0.72
N MET A 63 2.64 12.98 0.57
CA MET A 63 1.52 12.29 1.21
C MET A 63 0.17 12.69 0.61
N LYS A 64 -0.03 13.96 0.28
CA LYS A 64 -1.23 14.46 -0.40
C LYS A 64 -1.40 13.84 -1.78
N PHE A 65 -0.32 13.72 -2.54
CA PHE A 65 -0.33 13.07 -3.86
C PHE A 65 -0.76 11.60 -3.74
N PHE A 66 -0.19 10.83 -2.80
CA PHE A 66 -0.55 9.43 -2.61
C PHE A 66 -1.95 9.25 -2.01
N ASP A 67 -2.41 10.17 -1.17
CA ASP A 67 -3.81 10.17 -0.70
C ASP A 67 -4.80 10.35 -1.86
N TRP A 68 -4.49 11.29 -2.76
CA TRP A 68 -5.25 11.46 -4.00
C TRP A 68 -5.21 10.21 -4.87
N ALA A 69 -4.03 9.60 -5.05
CA ALA A 69 -3.87 8.38 -5.85
C ALA A 69 -4.67 7.21 -5.26
N PHE A 70 -4.68 7.05 -3.94
CA PHE A 70 -5.48 6.01 -3.27
C PHE A 70 -6.99 6.24 -3.39
N THR A 71 -7.41 7.46 -3.58
CA THR A 71 -8.83 7.82 -3.70
C THR A 71 -9.32 7.77 -5.14
N ASN A 72 -8.50 8.18 -6.10
CA ASN A 72 -8.91 8.43 -7.49
C ASN A 72 -8.13 7.62 -8.52
N GLY A 73 -7.04 6.97 -8.13
CA GLY A 73 -6.07 6.38 -9.06
C GLY A 73 -6.38 4.94 -9.49
N ASP A 74 -7.36 4.27 -8.90
CA ASP A 74 -7.61 2.83 -9.12
C ASP A 74 -7.91 2.51 -10.59
N LYS A 75 -8.68 3.37 -11.25
CA LYS A 75 -8.98 3.20 -12.68
C LYS A 75 -7.74 3.34 -13.56
N ALA A 76 -6.94 4.36 -13.30
CA ALA A 76 -5.69 4.59 -14.04
C ALA A 76 -4.67 3.45 -13.81
N ALA A 77 -4.59 2.93 -12.59
CA ALA A 77 -3.77 1.77 -12.27
C ALA A 77 -4.19 0.55 -13.10
N ALA A 78 -5.50 0.26 -13.13
CA ALA A 78 -6.04 -0.87 -13.89
C ALA A 78 -5.80 -0.73 -15.41
N GLU A 79 -5.93 0.48 -15.96
CA GLU A 79 -5.64 0.76 -17.38
C GLU A 79 -4.16 0.54 -17.74
N LEU A 80 -3.27 0.58 -16.76
CA LEU A 80 -1.83 0.33 -16.90
C LEU A 80 -1.42 -1.08 -16.45
N ASP A 81 -2.35 -1.98 -16.28
CA ASP A 81 -2.14 -3.36 -15.82
C ASP A 81 -1.55 -3.47 -14.40
N TYR A 82 -1.77 -2.45 -13.56
CA TYR A 82 -1.47 -2.50 -12.13
C TYR A 82 -2.72 -2.83 -11.33
N VAL A 83 -2.53 -3.45 -10.17
CA VAL A 83 -3.61 -3.75 -9.23
C VAL A 83 -3.52 -2.81 -8.04
N SER A 84 -4.60 -2.10 -7.74
CA SER A 84 -4.66 -1.21 -6.58
C SER A 84 -4.73 -2.01 -5.28
N LEU A 85 -4.20 -1.41 -4.20
CA LEU A 85 -4.22 -2.01 -2.88
C LEU A 85 -5.66 -2.17 -2.36
N PRO A 86 -5.94 -3.21 -1.54
CA PRO A 86 -7.21 -3.31 -0.83
C PRO A 86 -7.49 -2.07 0.04
N ASP A 87 -8.75 -1.64 0.13
CA ASP A 87 -9.13 -0.43 0.87
C ASP A 87 -8.74 -0.47 2.36
N ALA A 88 -8.83 -1.65 2.97
CA ALA A 88 -8.38 -1.85 4.35
C ALA A 88 -6.88 -1.54 4.52
N LEU A 89 -6.05 -1.92 3.55
CA LEU A 89 -4.62 -1.63 3.56
C LEU A 89 -4.33 -0.14 3.30
N LYS A 90 -5.04 0.49 2.35
CA LYS A 90 -4.96 1.95 2.13
C LYS A 90 -5.28 2.73 3.41
N ALA A 91 -6.29 2.29 4.17
CA ALA A 91 -6.66 2.91 5.44
C ALA A 91 -5.57 2.76 6.51
N GLN A 92 -4.92 1.60 6.60
CA GLN A 92 -3.79 1.37 7.52
C GLN A 92 -2.58 2.26 7.17
N ILE A 93 -2.24 2.38 5.89
CA ILE A 93 -1.16 3.26 5.42
C ILE A 93 -1.44 4.71 5.80
N ARG A 94 -2.66 5.21 5.53
CA ARG A 94 -3.07 6.57 5.92
C ARG A 94 -2.94 6.81 7.43
N LYS A 95 -3.29 5.83 8.23
CA LYS A 95 -3.14 5.90 9.70
C LYS A 95 -1.68 6.02 10.11
N GLN A 96 -0.77 5.30 9.44
CA GLN A 96 0.65 5.36 9.74
C GLN A 96 1.28 6.71 9.34
N TRP A 97 0.74 7.42 8.36
CA TRP A 97 1.23 8.76 8.00
C TRP A 97 1.14 9.77 9.15
N ALA A 98 0.31 9.54 10.16
CA ALA A 98 0.30 10.36 11.38
C ALA A 98 1.61 10.29 12.19
N GLU A 99 2.44 9.28 11.95
CA GLU A 99 3.76 9.13 12.56
C GLU A 99 4.86 9.97 11.86
N VAL A 100 4.58 10.53 10.68
CA VAL A 100 5.51 11.38 9.94
C VAL A 100 5.57 12.75 10.62
N LYS A 101 6.77 13.15 11.02
CA LYS A 101 7.01 14.37 11.80
C LYS A 101 8.10 15.23 11.17
N ASP A 102 8.10 16.49 11.50
CA ASP A 102 9.23 17.38 11.22
C ASP A 102 10.35 17.23 12.26
N ALA A 103 11.44 17.94 12.09
CA ALA A 103 12.59 17.93 13.01
C ALA A 103 12.24 18.39 14.43
N SER A 104 11.16 19.14 14.61
CA SER A 104 10.66 19.58 15.93
C SER A 104 9.74 18.53 16.62
N GLY A 105 9.45 17.43 15.94
CA GLY A 105 8.52 16.40 16.43
C GLY A 105 7.04 16.68 16.15
N LYS A 106 6.73 17.76 15.42
CA LYS A 106 5.35 18.09 15.02
C LYS A 106 4.92 17.21 13.85
N THR A 107 3.70 16.69 13.90
CA THR A 107 3.13 15.89 12.82
C THR A 107 3.01 16.72 11.52
N VAL A 108 3.48 16.14 10.42
CA VAL A 108 3.36 16.74 9.10
C VAL A 108 1.94 16.51 8.59
N ALA A 109 1.15 17.58 8.53
CA ALA A 109 -0.20 17.53 7.99
C ALA A 109 -0.17 17.58 6.46
N PHE A 110 -1.02 16.76 5.81
CA PHE A 110 -1.12 16.66 4.35
C PHE A 110 -2.53 16.95 3.80
N LYS A 111 -3.46 17.27 4.69
CA LYS A 111 -4.84 17.65 4.34
C LYS A 111 -4.98 19.15 4.14
#